data_f571b8aa2f4d5653b34ee5e997d5cc90
#
_entry.id   f571b8aa2f4d5653b34ee5e997d5cc90
#
_cell.length_a   1.000
_cell.length_b   1.000
_cell.length_c   1.000
_cell.angle_alpha   90.00
_cell.angle_beta   90.00
_cell.angle_gamma   90.00
#
_symmetry.space_group_name_H-M   'P 1'
#
loop_
_entity.id
_entity.type
_entity.pdbx_description
1 polymer ?
#
loop_
_entity_poly.entity_id
_entity_poly.type
_entity_poly.pdbx_seq_one_letter_code
_entity_poly.pdbx_strand_id
1 'polypeptide(L)'
;MGNPEPKTTYAEKITAAVKKSVENNNRGEANVEDYIRVMNDLLRGLEILEQDEEYSALKIELNGILGDFSSNITQIENQIAIAEDKRRTSAFNKLVMFLMSFAGRTGTRDRLNIFTTNYDRLIEVGAELAGLHLLDRFVGTLSPIFRSSRLDLDMHYNPPGIRGEPRYLEGVTRFTKLHGSIDWVDSKGDIRKIGLPFGATDIKPYLSAPGLSADTTNIMIYPNASKDRETAEYPYVELFRDLATALCRPNSTLVTYGYSFGDEHINRIIRDMLTIPSTHLVVIAFDDKTERIMKNYIEMGRTTQISLLIGADVAGIGPLTSYFLPKPSIDRNTIRMAELLKQRYEQPQKPHEDEDEGGVKE
;
A
#
# COMPACT_ATOMS: atom_id res chain seq x y z
N MET A 1 14.12 -9.45 -7.78
CA MET A 1 14.58 -10.75 -7.25
C MET A 1 14.44 -11.76 -8.36
N GLY A 2 15.47 -12.58 -8.63
CA GLY A 2 15.31 -13.75 -9.49
C GLY A 2 14.40 -14.79 -8.81
N ASN A 3 13.79 -15.67 -9.62
CA ASN A 3 13.01 -16.76 -9.07
C ASN A 3 13.90 -17.67 -8.21
N PRO A 4 13.42 -18.19 -7.07
CA PRO A 4 14.19 -19.14 -6.29
C PRO A 4 14.42 -20.43 -7.11
N GLU A 5 15.60 -21.00 -6.97
CA GLU A 5 15.91 -22.32 -7.53
C GLU A 5 15.84 -23.34 -6.40
N PRO A 6 14.76 -24.13 -6.30
CA PRO A 6 14.63 -25.14 -5.27
C PRO A 6 15.76 -26.18 -5.37
N LYS A 7 16.32 -26.56 -4.21
CA LYS A 7 17.45 -27.50 -4.12
C LYS A 7 17.06 -28.87 -3.54
N THR A 8 15.82 -29.03 -3.13
CA THR A 8 15.31 -30.29 -2.60
C THR A 8 15.17 -31.39 -3.67
N THR A 9 14.97 -32.60 -3.24
CA THR A 9 14.65 -33.77 -4.11
C THR A 9 13.42 -33.51 -5.01
N TYR A 10 12.58 -32.55 -4.63
CA TYR A 10 11.35 -32.17 -5.34
C TYR A 10 11.49 -30.93 -6.25
N ALA A 11 12.68 -30.40 -6.45
CA ALA A 11 12.94 -29.18 -7.19
C ALA A 11 12.23 -29.12 -8.56
N GLU A 12 12.37 -30.18 -9.36
CA GLU A 12 11.71 -30.26 -10.67
C GLU A 12 10.18 -30.28 -10.58
N LYS A 13 9.64 -31.00 -9.58
CA LYS A 13 8.19 -31.08 -9.36
C LYS A 13 7.62 -29.75 -8.90
N ILE A 14 8.33 -29.06 -7.99
CA ILE A 14 7.97 -27.70 -7.53
C ILE A 14 7.94 -26.76 -8.73
N THR A 15 9.00 -26.73 -9.54
CA THR A 15 9.10 -25.87 -10.72
C THR A 15 8.00 -26.16 -11.75
N ALA A 16 7.69 -27.45 -11.98
CA ALA A 16 6.61 -27.85 -12.88
C ALA A 16 5.22 -27.41 -12.34
N ALA A 17 4.99 -27.58 -11.03
CA ALA A 17 3.73 -27.16 -10.38
C ALA A 17 3.56 -25.63 -10.42
N VAL A 18 4.64 -24.87 -10.19
CA VAL A 18 4.67 -23.42 -10.32
C VAL A 18 4.30 -22.99 -11.74
N LYS A 19 4.94 -23.55 -12.76
CA LYS A 19 4.62 -23.27 -14.17
C LYS A 19 3.16 -23.54 -14.49
N LYS A 20 2.65 -24.70 -14.11
CA LYS A 20 1.23 -25.07 -14.31
C LYS A 20 0.29 -24.10 -13.61
N SER A 21 0.63 -23.64 -12.41
CA SER A 21 -0.17 -22.69 -11.67
C SER A 21 -0.19 -21.31 -12.35
N VAL A 22 0.95 -20.86 -12.89
CA VAL A 22 1.06 -19.61 -13.64
C VAL A 22 0.23 -19.63 -14.91
N GLU A 23 0.31 -20.74 -15.66
CA GLU A 23 -0.47 -20.96 -16.89
C GLU A 23 -1.99 -20.95 -16.59
N ASN A 24 -2.43 -21.67 -15.56
CA ASN A 24 -3.85 -21.72 -15.17
C ASN A 24 -4.41 -20.35 -14.74
N ASN A 25 -3.57 -19.48 -14.20
CA ASN A 25 -3.95 -18.14 -13.75
C ASN A 25 -3.67 -17.04 -14.80
N ASN A 26 -3.31 -17.41 -16.03
CA ASN A 26 -2.92 -16.47 -17.09
C ASN A 26 -1.86 -15.42 -16.62
N ARG A 27 -0.96 -15.81 -15.74
CA ARG A 27 0.20 -15.00 -15.34
C ARG A 27 1.35 -15.31 -16.30
N GLY A 28 1.98 -14.31 -16.87
CA GLY A 28 3.05 -14.51 -17.86
C GLY A 28 4.30 -15.17 -17.28
N GLU A 29 4.69 -14.81 -16.04
CA GLU A 29 5.90 -15.30 -15.37
C GLU A 29 5.62 -15.69 -13.93
N ALA A 30 6.36 -16.69 -13.45
CA ALA A 30 6.37 -17.11 -12.06
C ALA A 30 7.08 -16.07 -11.19
N ASN A 31 6.63 -15.91 -9.96
CA ASN A 31 7.28 -15.07 -8.96
C ASN A 31 7.61 -15.87 -7.70
N VAL A 32 8.33 -15.25 -6.76
CA VAL A 32 8.72 -15.87 -5.49
C VAL A 32 7.51 -16.40 -4.70
N GLU A 33 6.40 -15.68 -4.74
CA GLU A 33 5.16 -16.05 -4.05
C GLU A 33 4.58 -17.37 -4.58
N ASP A 34 4.66 -17.63 -5.90
CA ASP A 34 4.19 -18.88 -6.49
C ASP A 34 5.04 -20.07 -6.01
N TYR A 35 6.35 -19.88 -5.83
CA TYR A 35 7.23 -20.91 -5.24
C TYR A 35 6.91 -21.17 -3.78
N ILE A 36 6.79 -20.13 -2.95
CA ILE A 36 6.43 -20.23 -1.54
C ILE A 36 5.11 -21.01 -1.38
N ARG A 37 4.12 -20.71 -2.19
CA ARG A 37 2.83 -21.38 -2.20
C ARG A 37 2.98 -22.87 -2.48
N VAL A 38 3.61 -23.25 -3.60
CA VAL A 38 3.75 -24.66 -3.99
C VAL A 38 4.56 -25.43 -2.94
N MET A 39 5.57 -24.81 -2.35
CA MET A 39 6.36 -25.43 -1.28
C MET A 39 5.54 -25.65 -0.01
N ASN A 40 4.67 -24.71 0.36
CA ASN A 40 3.74 -24.89 1.50
C ASN A 40 2.74 -26.02 1.27
N ASP A 41 2.18 -26.14 0.05
CA ASP A 41 1.30 -27.26 -0.32
C ASP A 41 2.02 -28.60 -0.19
N LEU A 42 3.26 -28.65 -0.67
CA LEU A 42 4.07 -29.85 -0.58
C LEU A 42 4.42 -30.19 0.88
N LEU A 43 4.73 -29.20 1.72
CA LEU A 43 4.97 -29.41 3.16
C LEU A 43 3.77 -30.07 3.85
N ARG A 44 2.55 -29.57 3.58
CA ARG A 44 1.31 -30.18 4.09
C ARG A 44 1.12 -31.62 3.60
N GLY A 45 1.46 -31.87 2.33
CA GLY A 45 1.43 -33.22 1.77
C GLY A 45 2.41 -34.17 2.46
N LEU A 46 3.64 -33.72 2.68
CA LEU A 46 4.69 -34.50 3.35
C LEU A 46 4.33 -34.79 4.83
N GLU A 47 3.74 -33.81 5.52
CA GLU A 47 3.23 -33.99 6.89
C GLU A 47 2.14 -35.07 6.96
N ILE A 48 1.17 -35.04 6.04
CA ILE A 48 0.08 -36.08 5.96
C ILE A 48 0.64 -37.45 5.65
N LEU A 49 1.72 -37.50 4.85
CA LEU A 49 2.36 -38.76 4.45
C LEU A 49 3.42 -39.24 5.45
N GLU A 50 3.61 -38.51 6.59
CA GLU A 50 4.59 -38.82 7.64
C GLU A 50 6.03 -38.96 7.10
N GLN A 51 6.39 -38.08 6.12
CA GLN A 51 7.72 -38.04 5.52
C GLN A 51 8.58 -36.99 6.23
N ASP A 52 9.03 -37.30 7.45
CA ASP A 52 9.66 -36.34 8.38
C ASP A 52 11.00 -35.76 7.87
N GLU A 53 11.82 -36.57 7.19
CA GLU A 53 13.11 -36.12 6.66
C GLU A 53 12.92 -35.11 5.54
N GLU A 54 12.08 -35.43 4.56
CA GLU A 54 11.76 -34.59 3.43
C GLU A 54 11.03 -33.31 3.87
N TYR A 55 10.10 -33.42 4.83
CA TYR A 55 9.41 -32.30 5.44
C TYR A 55 10.43 -31.33 6.06
N SER A 56 11.37 -31.85 6.88
CA SER A 56 12.37 -31.04 7.55
C SER A 56 13.29 -30.33 6.55
N ALA A 57 13.75 -31.04 5.52
CA ALA A 57 14.60 -30.47 4.48
C ALA A 57 13.88 -29.36 3.69
N LEU A 58 12.66 -29.59 3.25
CA LEU A 58 11.85 -28.63 2.52
C LEU A 58 11.52 -27.40 3.38
N LYS A 59 11.24 -27.59 4.67
CA LYS A 59 10.96 -26.52 5.62
C LYS A 59 12.17 -25.60 5.82
N ILE A 60 13.37 -26.15 5.93
CA ILE A 60 14.60 -25.38 6.03
C ILE A 60 14.80 -24.53 4.78
N GLU A 61 14.58 -25.09 3.60
CA GLU A 61 14.73 -24.37 2.34
C GLU A 61 13.70 -23.25 2.20
N LEU A 62 12.42 -23.52 2.50
CA LEU A 62 11.38 -22.51 2.49
C LEU A 62 11.70 -21.36 3.45
N ASN A 63 12.19 -21.67 4.65
CA ASN A 63 12.62 -20.66 5.62
C ASN A 63 13.76 -19.78 5.09
N GLY A 64 14.68 -20.37 4.33
CA GLY A 64 15.73 -19.63 3.63
C GLY A 64 15.15 -18.63 2.61
N ILE A 65 14.25 -19.10 1.74
CA ILE A 65 13.58 -18.26 0.74
C ILE A 65 12.81 -17.10 1.39
N LEU A 66 12.11 -17.37 2.47
CA LEU A 66 11.38 -16.37 3.24
C LEU A 66 12.29 -15.34 3.89
N GLY A 67 13.40 -15.81 4.47
CA GLY A 67 14.42 -14.95 5.04
C GLY A 67 15.03 -14.02 3.99
N ASP A 68 15.35 -14.55 2.80
CA ASP A 68 15.88 -13.77 1.68
C ASP A 68 14.84 -12.76 1.17
N PHE A 69 13.59 -13.17 1.03
CA PHE A 69 12.51 -12.29 0.61
C PHE A 69 12.31 -11.12 1.59
N SER A 70 12.24 -11.42 2.89
CA SER A 70 12.12 -10.41 3.94
C SER A 70 13.32 -9.46 3.95
N SER A 71 14.53 -10.00 3.80
CA SER A 71 15.77 -9.22 3.75
C SER A 71 15.80 -8.28 2.55
N ASN A 72 15.29 -8.70 1.39
CA ASN A 72 15.22 -7.82 0.23
C ASN A 72 14.27 -6.65 0.43
N ILE A 73 13.11 -6.86 1.04
CA ILE A 73 12.17 -5.77 1.33
C ILE A 73 12.82 -4.76 2.31
N THR A 74 13.42 -5.24 3.39
CA THR A 74 14.10 -4.36 4.35
C THR A 74 15.28 -3.62 3.73
N GLN A 75 16.05 -4.27 2.84
CA GLN A 75 17.13 -3.62 2.10
C GLN A 75 16.63 -2.51 1.16
N ILE A 76 15.51 -2.72 0.46
CA ILE A 76 14.89 -1.69 -0.38
C ILE A 76 14.46 -0.49 0.49
N GLU A 77 13.79 -0.71 1.61
CA GLU A 77 13.43 0.36 2.54
C GLU A 77 14.68 1.09 3.07
N ASN A 78 15.74 0.34 3.42
CA ASN A 78 17.00 0.92 3.87
C ASN A 78 17.65 1.78 2.78
N GLN A 79 17.75 1.29 1.54
CA GLN A 79 18.30 2.06 0.42
C GLN A 79 17.55 3.38 0.20
N ILE A 80 16.24 3.38 0.37
CA ILE A 80 15.40 4.58 0.29
C ILE A 80 15.71 5.52 1.47
N ALA A 81 15.81 4.96 2.69
CA ALA A 81 16.05 5.74 3.91
C ALA A 81 17.41 6.45 3.90
N ILE A 82 18.46 5.79 3.37
CA ILE A 82 19.82 6.34 3.29
C ILE A 82 20.14 7.06 1.98
N ALA A 83 19.18 7.14 1.04
CA ALA A 83 19.39 7.83 -0.23
C ALA A 83 19.75 9.30 -0.02
N GLU A 84 20.44 9.90 -0.99
CA GLU A 84 20.79 11.32 -0.98
C GLU A 84 19.57 12.20 -0.65
N ASP A 85 19.74 13.15 0.28
CA ASP A 85 18.65 13.97 0.83
C ASP A 85 17.76 14.61 -0.24
N LYS A 86 18.33 15.19 -1.27
CA LYS A 86 17.57 15.84 -2.34
C LYS A 86 16.69 14.84 -3.11
N ARG A 87 17.23 13.66 -3.40
CA ARG A 87 16.51 12.60 -4.13
C ARG A 87 15.41 11.97 -3.26
N ARG A 88 15.73 11.67 -2.00
CA ARG A 88 14.82 11.12 -1.01
C ARG A 88 13.66 12.09 -0.76
N THR A 89 13.95 13.35 -0.44
CA THR A 89 12.94 14.39 -0.20
C THR A 89 12.04 14.58 -1.41
N SER A 90 12.59 14.61 -2.63
CA SER A 90 11.78 14.72 -3.86
C SER A 90 10.84 13.53 -4.05
N ALA A 91 11.29 12.30 -3.75
CA ALA A 91 10.46 11.09 -3.87
C ALA A 91 9.32 11.10 -2.85
N PHE A 92 9.62 11.38 -1.58
CA PHE A 92 8.60 11.45 -0.53
C PHE A 92 7.62 12.61 -0.73
N ASN A 93 8.08 13.78 -1.20
CA ASN A 93 7.16 14.87 -1.52
C ASN A 93 6.14 14.48 -2.60
N LYS A 94 6.53 13.71 -3.62
CA LYS A 94 5.60 13.20 -4.62
C LYS A 94 4.61 12.20 -4.02
N LEU A 95 5.06 11.32 -3.13
CA LEU A 95 4.19 10.39 -2.43
C LEU A 95 3.20 11.11 -1.50
N VAL A 96 3.65 12.11 -0.76
CA VAL A 96 2.80 12.98 0.06
C VAL A 96 1.74 13.68 -0.81
N MET A 97 2.15 14.29 -1.94
CA MET A 97 1.22 14.92 -2.87
C MET A 97 0.19 13.92 -3.41
N PHE A 98 0.62 12.70 -3.72
CA PHE A 98 -0.27 11.63 -4.17
C PHE A 98 -1.32 11.30 -3.10
N LEU A 99 -0.91 11.03 -1.88
CA LEU A 99 -1.82 10.69 -0.78
C LEU A 99 -2.79 11.84 -0.46
N MET A 100 -2.28 13.06 -0.40
CA MET A 100 -3.07 14.26 -0.11
C MET A 100 -4.08 14.58 -1.21
N SER A 101 -3.82 14.19 -2.47
CA SER A 101 -4.80 14.36 -3.57
C SER A 101 -6.11 13.61 -3.32
N PHE A 102 -6.08 12.54 -2.52
CA PHE A 102 -7.26 11.76 -2.16
C PHE A 102 -7.79 12.08 -0.76
N ALA A 103 -6.92 12.52 0.16
CA ALA A 103 -7.27 12.75 1.57
C ALA A 103 -7.96 14.09 1.83
N GLY A 104 -7.88 15.04 0.93
CA GLY A 104 -8.42 16.40 1.08
C GLY A 104 -9.95 16.50 0.98
N ARG A 105 -10.68 15.62 1.67
CA ARG A 105 -12.15 15.63 1.69
C ARG A 105 -12.68 16.44 2.86
N THR A 106 -13.11 17.66 2.58
CA THR A 106 -13.87 18.47 3.54
C THR A 106 -15.36 18.14 3.45
N GLY A 107 -15.99 17.82 4.58
CA GLY A 107 -17.44 17.83 4.74
C GLY A 107 -18.17 16.50 4.55
N THR A 108 -17.51 15.41 4.23
CA THR A 108 -18.14 14.07 4.20
C THR A 108 -17.70 13.24 5.40
N ARG A 109 -18.63 12.47 5.98
CA ARG A 109 -18.32 11.48 7.04
C ARG A 109 -17.55 10.27 6.47
N ASP A 110 -17.48 10.13 5.14
CA ASP A 110 -16.79 9.04 4.48
C ASP A 110 -15.28 9.23 4.51
N ARG A 111 -14.60 8.36 5.22
CA ARG A 111 -13.14 8.30 5.25
C ARG A 111 -12.58 7.78 3.93
N LEU A 112 -11.42 8.31 3.53
CA LEU A 112 -10.61 7.67 2.50
C LEU A 112 -10.24 6.26 2.97
N ASN A 113 -10.38 5.27 2.09
CA ASN A 113 -9.87 3.93 2.32
C ASN A 113 -8.68 3.70 1.39
N ILE A 114 -7.54 3.31 1.94
CA ILE A 114 -6.35 2.92 1.19
C ILE A 114 -6.16 1.41 1.38
N PHE A 115 -6.13 0.69 0.28
CA PHE A 115 -5.80 -0.72 0.23
C PHE A 115 -4.50 -0.91 -0.53
N THR A 116 -3.64 -1.77 -0.04
CA THR A 116 -2.39 -2.13 -0.74
C THR A 116 -2.13 -3.62 -0.66
N THR A 117 -1.53 -4.16 -1.70
CA THR A 117 -0.99 -5.52 -1.73
C THR A 117 0.51 -5.55 -1.43
N ASN A 118 1.15 -4.38 -1.28
CA ASN A 118 2.57 -4.28 -1.02
C ASN A 118 2.89 -4.61 0.43
N TYR A 119 4.02 -5.29 0.63
CA TYR A 119 4.54 -5.66 1.96
C TYR A 119 5.39 -4.55 2.60
N ASP A 120 5.97 -3.65 1.78
CA ASP A 120 6.76 -2.51 2.26
C ASP A 120 5.90 -1.48 3.01
N ARG A 121 6.55 -0.54 3.70
CA ARG A 121 5.91 0.49 4.52
C ARG A 121 6.01 1.89 3.95
N LEU A 122 6.15 2.03 2.63
CA LEU A 122 6.27 3.33 1.98
C LEU A 122 5.01 4.19 2.15
N ILE A 123 3.82 3.57 2.10
CA ILE A 123 2.55 4.30 2.29
C ILE A 123 2.45 4.81 3.72
N GLU A 124 2.85 4.02 4.71
CA GLU A 124 2.86 4.41 6.11
C GLU A 124 3.76 5.61 6.34
N VAL A 125 5.00 5.57 5.82
CA VAL A 125 5.93 6.70 5.92
C VAL A 125 5.40 7.93 5.18
N GLY A 126 4.85 7.75 3.98
CA GLY A 126 4.24 8.83 3.22
C GLY A 126 3.06 9.49 3.96
N ALA A 127 2.24 8.68 4.63
CA ALA A 127 1.11 9.15 5.44
C ALA A 127 1.59 9.93 6.68
N GLU A 128 2.61 9.45 7.39
CA GLU A 128 3.21 10.16 8.53
C GLU A 128 3.76 11.53 8.10
N LEU A 129 4.50 11.57 6.99
CA LEU A 129 5.03 12.83 6.43
C LEU A 129 3.92 13.78 5.96
N ALA A 130 2.78 13.24 5.53
CA ALA A 130 1.60 14.01 5.14
C ALA A 130 0.76 14.48 6.34
N GLY A 131 1.07 14.04 7.56
CA GLY A 131 0.26 14.28 8.75
C GLY A 131 -1.08 13.52 8.75
N LEU A 132 -1.19 12.41 8.00
CA LEU A 132 -2.37 11.57 7.97
C LEU A 132 -2.35 10.55 9.11
N HIS A 133 -3.48 10.41 9.78
CA HIS A 133 -3.69 9.36 10.77
C HIS A 133 -4.23 8.09 10.08
N LEU A 134 -3.44 7.05 10.04
CA LEU A 134 -3.87 5.77 9.51
C LEU A 134 -4.64 4.99 10.58
N LEU A 135 -5.90 4.69 10.31
CA LEU A 135 -6.69 3.75 11.08
C LEU A 135 -6.54 2.36 10.45
N ASP A 136 -5.79 1.54 11.13
CA ASP A 136 -5.67 0.11 10.83
C ASP A 136 -6.32 -0.73 11.94
N ARG A 137 -6.23 -2.04 11.83
CA ARG A 137 -6.81 -2.96 12.82
C ARG A 137 -5.91 -3.21 14.03
N PHE A 138 -4.79 -2.52 14.15
CA PHE A 138 -3.83 -2.73 15.22
C PHE A 138 -4.05 -1.83 16.42
N VAL A 139 -3.90 -2.40 17.62
CA VAL A 139 -4.05 -1.72 18.91
C VAL A 139 -2.80 -1.92 19.75
N GLY A 140 -2.24 -0.86 20.25
CA GLY A 140 -0.99 -0.84 21.04
C GLY A 140 0.03 0.10 20.44
N THR A 141 1.21 0.20 21.06
CA THR A 141 2.26 1.13 20.64
C THR A 141 3.54 0.40 20.23
N LEU A 142 4.09 -0.46 21.10
CA LEU A 142 5.38 -1.09 20.85
C LEU A 142 5.26 -2.41 20.07
N SER A 143 4.25 -3.20 20.37
CA SER A 143 3.93 -4.45 19.69
C SER A 143 2.42 -4.56 19.52
N PRO A 144 1.84 -3.73 18.63
CA PRO A 144 0.39 -3.68 18.43
C PRO A 144 -0.16 -5.04 18.02
N ILE A 145 -1.38 -5.34 18.50
CA ILE A 145 -2.09 -6.57 18.22
C ILE A 145 -3.27 -6.30 17.28
N PHE A 146 -3.47 -7.18 16.32
CA PHE A 146 -4.60 -7.12 15.38
C PHE A 146 -5.93 -7.40 16.10
N ARG A 147 -6.93 -6.56 15.83
CA ARG A 147 -8.29 -6.69 16.39
C ARG A 147 -9.34 -6.46 15.31
N SER A 148 -10.22 -7.44 15.10
CA SER A 148 -11.25 -7.41 14.05
C SER A 148 -12.20 -6.21 14.18
N SER A 149 -12.54 -5.80 15.41
CA SER A 149 -13.47 -4.68 15.68
C SER A 149 -12.85 -3.29 15.52
N ARG A 150 -11.55 -3.18 15.24
CA ARG A 150 -10.87 -1.87 15.32
C ARG A 150 -11.29 -0.89 14.22
N LEU A 151 -11.70 -1.35 13.05
CA LEU A 151 -12.16 -0.49 11.96
C LEU A 151 -13.54 0.16 12.21
N ASP A 152 -14.30 -0.35 13.16
CA ASP A 152 -15.56 0.26 13.56
C ASP A 152 -15.37 1.55 14.39
N LEU A 153 -14.14 1.77 14.87
CA LEU A 153 -13.77 2.99 15.59
C LEU A 153 -13.38 4.09 14.60
N ASP A 154 -13.71 5.33 14.97
CA ASP A 154 -13.29 6.51 14.23
C ASP A 154 -12.81 7.60 15.19
N MET A 155 -12.04 8.55 14.67
CA MET A 155 -11.52 9.66 15.44
C MET A 155 -12.44 10.87 15.31
N HIS A 156 -12.93 11.37 16.44
CA HIS A 156 -13.78 12.55 16.49
C HIS A 156 -13.39 13.46 17.65
N TYR A 157 -13.77 14.71 17.55
CA TYR A 157 -13.48 15.75 18.52
C TYR A 157 -14.77 16.38 19.05
N ASN A 158 -14.92 16.44 20.38
CA ASN A 158 -15.99 17.13 21.06
C ASN A 158 -15.45 18.42 21.69
N PRO A 159 -15.71 19.61 21.11
CA PRO A 159 -15.28 20.86 21.70
C PRO A 159 -15.91 21.06 23.09
N PRO A 160 -15.15 21.54 24.10
CA PRO A 160 -15.70 21.85 25.43
C PRO A 160 -16.81 22.90 25.33
N GLY A 161 -17.91 22.65 26.05
CA GLY A 161 -19.06 23.61 26.13
C GLY A 161 -19.98 23.63 24.90
N ILE A 162 -19.69 22.91 23.84
CA ILE A 162 -20.55 22.79 22.66
C ILE A 162 -21.32 21.47 22.73
N ARG A 163 -22.66 21.56 22.81
CA ARG A 163 -23.53 20.40 22.65
C ARG A 163 -23.94 20.28 21.21
N GLY A 164 -23.69 19.11 20.61
CA GLY A 164 -24.04 18.86 19.21
C GLY A 164 -23.38 17.57 18.68
N GLU A 165 -23.42 17.39 17.37
CA GLU A 165 -22.78 16.25 16.73
C GLU A 165 -21.24 16.30 16.88
N PRO A 166 -20.58 15.16 17.13
CA PRO A 166 -19.12 15.09 17.16
C PRO A 166 -18.53 15.58 15.85
N ARG A 167 -17.46 16.36 15.94
CA ARG A 167 -16.70 16.78 14.75
C ARG A 167 -15.66 15.71 14.43
N TYR A 168 -15.68 15.23 13.21
CA TYR A 168 -14.70 14.27 12.75
C TYR A 168 -13.34 14.94 12.55
N LEU A 169 -12.30 14.29 13.04
CA LEU A 169 -10.92 14.76 12.83
C LEU A 169 -10.59 14.66 11.34
N GLU A 170 -10.04 15.73 10.79
CA GLU A 170 -9.51 15.73 9.41
C GLU A 170 -8.21 14.94 9.31
N GLY A 171 -7.82 14.52 8.09
CA GLY A 171 -6.59 13.78 7.87
C GLY A 171 -6.59 12.34 8.42
N VAL A 172 -7.75 11.77 8.70
CA VAL A 172 -7.88 10.37 9.12
C VAL A 172 -8.25 9.50 7.94
N THR A 173 -7.52 8.41 7.74
CA THR A 173 -7.65 7.50 6.60
C THR A 173 -7.68 6.06 7.09
N ARG A 174 -8.58 5.23 6.59
CA ARG A 174 -8.57 3.79 6.84
C ARG A 174 -7.52 3.13 5.95
N PHE A 175 -6.71 2.28 6.53
CA PHE A 175 -5.58 1.65 5.86
C PHE A 175 -5.57 0.14 6.04
N THR A 176 -5.52 -0.60 4.94
CA THR A 176 -5.59 -2.07 4.95
C THR A 176 -4.54 -2.64 4.00
N LYS A 177 -3.66 -3.50 4.51
CA LYS A 177 -2.70 -4.29 3.73
C LYS A 177 -3.27 -5.67 3.47
N LEU A 178 -3.75 -5.90 2.25
CA LEU A 178 -4.51 -7.11 1.89
C LEU A 178 -3.67 -8.40 1.95
N HIS A 179 -2.37 -8.30 1.76
CA HIS A 179 -1.45 -9.45 1.73
C HIS A 179 -0.54 -9.52 2.96
N GLY A 180 -0.79 -8.71 3.98
CA GLY A 180 0.09 -8.60 5.14
C GLY A 180 1.20 -7.57 4.95
N SER A 181 2.22 -7.61 5.81
CA SER A 181 3.30 -6.64 5.85
C SER A 181 4.58 -7.25 6.39
N ILE A 182 5.71 -6.66 6.02
CA ILE A 182 7.02 -7.07 6.54
C ILE A 182 7.14 -6.97 8.07
N ASP A 183 6.36 -6.09 8.69
CA ASP A 183 6.33 -5.88 10.13
C ASP A 183 5.22 -6.65 10.87
N TRP A 184 4.46 -7.52 10.18
CA TRP A 184 3.43 -8.35 10.81
C TRP A 184 3.96 -9.74 11.07
N VAL A 185 3.69 -10.27 12.27
CA VAL A 185 4.08 -11.62 12.67
C VAL A 185 2.94 -12.35 13.36
N ASP A 186 2.85 -13.65 13.13
CA ASP A 186 2.04 -14.55 13.94
C ASP A 186 2.84 -14.92 15.20
N SER A 187 2.37 -14.50 16.35
CA SER A 187 2.94 -14.86 17.64
C SER A 187 1.93 -15.67 18.45
N LYS A 188 2.00 -16.98 18.32
CA LYS A 188 1.11 -17.93 19.01
C LYS A 188 -0.38 -17.74 18.73
N GLY A 189 -0.71 -17.46 17.46
CA GLY A 189 -2.06 -17.23 16.99
C GLY A 189 -2.56 -15.79 17.13
N ASP A 190 -1.80 -14.90 17.74
CA ASP A 190 -2.03 -13.46 17.75
C ASP A 190 -1.22 -12.78 16.64
N ILE A 191 -1.88 -12.08 15.74
CA ILE A 191 -1.19 -11.27 14.75
C ILE A 191 -0.72 -9.96 15.40
N ARG A 192 0.58 -9.69 15.32
CA ARG A 192 1.20 -8.52 15.95
C ARG A 192 2.08 -7.76 14.96
N LYS A 193 2.20 -6.45 15.18
CA LYS A 193 3.27 -5.67 14.56
C LYS A 193 4.53 -5.74 15.42
N ILE A 194 5.67 -5.87 14.76
CA ILE A 194 6.98 -5.70 15.40
C ILE A 194 7.39 -4.22 15.32
N GLY A 195 8.18 -3.77 16.30
CA GLY A 195 8.70 -2.40 16.34
C GLY A 195 9.86 -2.19 15.36
N LEU A 196 9.68 -2.56 14.09
CA LEU A 196 10.70 -2.45 13.05
C LEU A 196 10.82 -1.00 12.56
N PRO A 197 11.94 -0.29 12.77
CA PRO A 197 12.14 1.05 12.21
C PRO A 197 12.17 1.02 10.68
N PHE A 198 11.66 2.08 10.04
CA PHE A 198 11.85 2.24 8.60
C PHE A 198 13.34 2.43 8.29
N GLY A 199 13.85 1.65 7.35
CA GLY A 199 15.28 1.65 7.03
C GLY A 199 16.14 0.72 7.88
N ALA A 200 15.53 -0.17 8.68
CA ALA A 200 16.27 -1.22 9.37
C ALA A 200 16.99 -2.12 8.35
N THR A 201 18.20 -2.58 8.73
CA THR A 201 19.01 -3.45 7.86
C THR A 201 18.72 -4.93 8.08
N ASP A 202 18.17 -5.30 9.24
CA ASP A 202 17.81 -6.68 9.59
C ASP A 202 16.53 -6.67 10.44
N ILE A 203 15.67 -7.64 10.20
CA ILE A 203 14.42 -7.82 10.93
C ILE A 203 14.58 -8.68 12.20
N LYS A 204 15.56 -9.59 12.22
CA LYS A 204 15.73 -10.61 13.26
C LYS A 204 15.77 -10.06 14.68
N PRO A 205 16.48 -8.94 14.99
CA PRO A 205 16.51 -8.40 16.34
C PRO A 205 15.13 -8.03 16.90
N TYR A 206 14.19 -7.68 16.02
CA TYR A 206 12.86 -7.21 16.40
C TYR A 206 11.86 -8.36 16.61
N LEU A 207 12.17 -9.56 16.11
CA LEU A 207 11.35 -10.76 16.31
C LEU A 207 11.42 -11.30 17.74
N SER A 208 12.48 -10.95 18.48
CA SER A 208 12.72 -11.36 19.88
C SER A 208 12.31 -10.29 20.89
N ALA A 209 11.49 -9.31 20.51
CA ALA A 209 11.04 -8.27 21.43
C ALA A 209 10.20 -8.85 22.57
N PRO A 210 10.19 -8.22 23.78
CA PRO A 210 9.39 -8.70 24.90
C PRO A 210 7.91 -8.87 24.54
N GLY A 211 7.35 -10.03 24.84
CA GLY A 211 5.96 -10.38 24.50
C GLY A 211 5.76 -10.92 23.10
N LEU A 212 6.82 -11.02 22.30
CA LEU A 212 6.83 -11.71 21.00
C LEU A 212 7.55 -13.06 21.13
N SER A 213 7.04 -14.04 20.40
CA SER A 213 7.69 -15.34 20.22
C SER A 213 7.51 -15.71 18.76
N ALA A 214 8.40 -15.17 17.93
CA ALA A 214 8.31 -15.33 16.47
C ALA A 214 9.72 -15.49 15.88
N ASP A 215 9.81 -16.13 14.73
CA ASP A 215 10.98 -16.18 13.87
C ASP A 215 10.63 -15.67 12.46
N THR A 216 11.56 -15.76 11.53
CA THR A 216 11.33 -15.30 10.15
C THR A 216 10.22 -16.06 9.42
N THR A 217 9.84 -17.25 9.90
CA THR A 217 8.76 -18.06 9.31
C THR A 217 7.37 -17.58 9.73
N ASN A 218 7.31 -16.80 10.80
CA ASN A 218 6.07 -16.23 11.31
C ASN A 218 5.74 -14.88 10.70
N ILE A 219 6.61 -14.33 9.83
CA ILE A 219 6.35 -13.06 9.16
C ILE A 219 5.20 -13.23 8.18
N MET A 220 4.22 -12.35 8.29
CA MET A 220 3.00 -12.41 7.49
C MET A 220 3.17 -11.64 6.16
N ILE A 221 3.94 -12.26 5.25
CA ILE A 221 4.18 -11.77 3.90
C ILE A 221 3.74 -12.79 2.85
N TYR A 222 2.71 -13.54 3.17
CA TYR A 222 2.29 -14.65 2.33
C TYR A 222 1.04 -14.40 1.51
N PRO A 223 1.07 -14.78 0.27
CA PRO A 223 -0.04 -15.52 -0.29
C PRO A 223 0.17 -17.01 0.00
N ASN A 224 -0.58 -17.57 0.91
CA ASN A 224 -0.56 -19.00 1.21
C ASN A 224 -1.23 -19.83 0.08
N ALA A 225 -1.02 -21.11 0.05
CA ALA A 225 -1.10 -22.05 -1.06
C ALA A 225 -2.45 -22.29 -1.72
N SER A 226 -3.55 -21.94 -1.13
CA SER A 226 -4.84 -22.05 -1.79
C SER A 226 -5.59 -20.72 -1.69
N LYS A 227 -5.63 -20.00 -2.80
CA LYS A 227 -6.29 -18.68 -2.90
C LYS A 227 -7.69 -18.66 -2.29
N ASP A 228 -8.42 -19.77 -2.37
CA ASP A 228 -9.77 -19.89 -1.79
C ASP A 228 -9.78 -20.10 -0.27
N ARG A 229 -8.66 -20.57 0.33
CA ARG A 229 -8.57 -20.77 1.77
C ARG A 229 -7.97 -19.58 2.52
N GLU A 230 -7.06 -18.84 1.90
CA GLU A 230 -6.36 -17.71 2.54
C GLU A 230 -7.27 -16.55 2.85
N THR A 231 -8.14 -16.21 1.91
CA THR A 231 -9.16 -15.19 2.16
C THR A 231 -10.18 -15.64 3.21
N ALA A 232 -10.22 -16.95 3.52
CA ALA A 232 -11.04 -17.53 4.58
C ALA A 232 -10.29 -17.68 5.93
N GLU A 233 -8.95 -17.52 5.94
CA GLU A 233 -8.16 -17.60 7.17
C GLU A 233 -7.94 -16.21 7.80
N TYR A 234 -7.93 -16.17 9.13
CA TYR A 234 -7.60 -14.98 9.90
C TYR A 234 -6.11 -14.61 9.74
N PRO A 235 -5.74 -13.33 9.48
CA PRO A 235 -6.61 -12.14 9.45
C PRO A 235 -7.18 -11.80 8.06
N TYR A 236 -6.84 -12.54 7.01
CA TYR A 236 -7.13 -12.18 5.61
C TYR A 236 -8.62 -12.05 5.33
N VAL A 237 -9.45 -12.94 5.89
CA VAL A 237 -10.92 -12.85 5.77
C VAL A 237 -11.45 -11.47 6.18
N GLU A 238 -10.87 -10.88 7.23
CA GLU A 238 -11.25 -9.55 7.70
C GLU A 238 -10.83 -8.46 6.70
N LEU A 239 -9.59 -8.57 6.14
CA LEU A 239 -9.02 -7.59 5.23
C LEU A 239 -9.77 -7.55 3.89
N PHE A 240 -10.11 -8.72 3.34
CA PHE A 240 -10.91 -8.80 2.11
C PHE A 240 -12.37 -8.41 2.32
N ARG A 241 -12.94 -8.67 3.50
CA ARG A 241 -14.27 -8.16 3.88
C ARG A 241 -14.29 -6.63 3.94
N ASP A 242 -13.23 -6.01 4.46
CA ASP A 242 -13.09 -4.55 4.48
C ASP A 242 -13.06 -3.98 3.06
N LEU A 243 -12.31 -4.63 2.16
CA LEU A 243 -12.27 -4.23 0.74
C LEU A 243 -13.67 -4.31 0.12
N ALA A 244 -14.36 -5.44 0.27
CA ALA A 244 -15.70 -5.63 -0.27
C ALA A 244 -16.70 -4.60 0.31
N THR A 245 -16.65 -4.36 1.62
CA THR A 245 -17.52 -3.38 2.30
C THR A 245 -17.26 -1.95 1.84
N ALA A 246 -16.00 -1.60 1.57
CA ALA A 246 -15.66 -0.27 1.07
C ALA A 246 -16.08 -0.05 -0.38
N LEU A 247 -16.02 -1.07 -1.22
CA LEU A 247 -16.24 -0.96 -2.66
C LEU A 247 -17.68 -1.22 -3.08
N CYS A 248 -18.31 -2.27 -2.55
CA CYS A 248 -19.65 -2.73 -2.97
C CYS A 248 -20.77 -1.90 -2.32
N ARG A 249 -20.74 -0.60 -2.51
CA ARG A 249 -21.77 0.35 -2.04
C ARG A 249 -22.05 1.42 -3.09
N PRO A 250 -23.26 1.99 -3.14
CA PRO A 250 -23.59 3.05 -4.08
C PRO A 250 -22.62 4.25 -3.98
N ASN A 251 -22.36 4.88 -5.12
CA ASN A 251 -21.52 6.08 -5.26
C ASN A 251 -20.06 5.90 -4.81
N SER A 252 -19.55 4.66 -4.76
CA SER A 252 -18.14 4.42 -4.51
C SER A 252 -17.32 4.55 -5.80
N THR A 253 -16.12 5.09 -5.66
CA THR A 253 -15.12 5.13 -6.75
C THR A 253 -13.86 4.43 -6.27
N LEU A 254 -13.41 3.43 -7.01
CA LEU A 254 -12.12 2.78 -6.82
C LEU A 254 -11.11 3.39 -7.78
N VAL A 255 -9.99 3.86 -7.26
CA VAL A 255 -8.82 4.23 -8.06
C VAL A 255 -7.73 3.20 -7.81
N THR A 256 -7.31 2.47 -8.84
CA THR A 256 -6.16 1.57 -8.77
C THR A 256 -4.93 2.27 -9.33
N TYR A 257 -3.79 2.14 -8.65
CA TYR A 257 -2.50 2.66 -9.07
C TYR A 257 -1.45 1.55 -9.09
N GLY A 258 -0.92 1.24 -10.27
CA GLY A 258 0.05 0.17 -10.45
C GLY A 258 -0.49 -1.26 -10.23
N TYR A 259 -1.80 -1.44 -10.23
CA TYR A 259 -2.43 -2.75 -10.09
C TYR A 259 -2.56 -3.44 -11.45
N SER A 260 -1.99 -4.64 -11.55
CA SER A 260 -1.91 -5.40 -12.80
C SER A 260 -3.03 -6.40 -13.03
N PHE A 261 -4.08 -6.41 -12.21
CA PHE A 261 -5.19 -7.38 -12.26
C PHE A 261 -4.74 -8.86 -12.18
N GLY A 262 -3.66 -9.11 -11.46
CA GLY A 262 -3.12 -10.45 -11.24
C GLY A 262 -3.77 -11.22 -10.09
N ASP A 263 -4.54 -10.58 -9.22
CA ASP A 263 -5.20 -11.18 -8.08
C ASP A 263 -6.69 -11.36 -8.34
N GLU A 264 -7.13 -12.62 -8.48
CA GLU A 264 -8.51 -12.95 -8.82
C GLU A 264 -9.50 -12.64 -7.68
N HIS A 265 -9.07 -12.65 -6.41
CA HIS A 265 -9.96 -12.29 -5.30
C HIS A 265 -10.30 -10.81 -5.33
N ILE A 266 -9.30 -9.95 -5.59
CA ILE A 266 -9.52 -8.51 -5.79
C ILE A 266 -10.37 -8.28 -7.04
N ASN A 267 -10.06 -8.95 -8.16
CA ASN A 267 -10.81 -8.82 -9.40
C ASN A 267 -12.29 -9.19 -9.24
N ARG A 268 -12.59 -10.24 -8.44
CA ARG A 268 -13.97 -10.64 -8.14
C ARG A 268 -14.73 -9.52 -7.40
N ILE A 269 -14.12 -8.93 -6.38
CA ILE A 269 -14.73 -7.81 -5.63
C ILE A 269 -14.92 -6.60 -6.55
N ILE A 270 -13.99 -6.31 -7.45
CA ILE A 270 -14.14 -5.24 -8.46
C ILE A 270 -15.31 -5.53 -9.40
N ARG A 271 -15.46 -6.76 -9.87
CA ARG A 271 -16.62 -7.16 -10.70
C ARG A 271 -17.93 -6.99 -9.93
N ASP A 272 -17.97 -7.38 -8.66
CA ASP A 272 -19.16 -7.21 -7.81
C ASP A 272 -19.47 -5.72 -7.60
N MET A 273 -18.49 -4.87 -7.34
CA MET A 273 -18.64 -3.42 -7.27
C MET A 273 -19.29 -2.85 -8.54
N LEU A 274 -18.82 -3.26 -9.71
CA LEU A 274 -19.31 -2.76 -11.01
C LEU A 274 -20.73 -3.23 -11.35
N THR A 275 -21.32 -4.17 -10.59
CA THR A 275 -22.75 -4.50 -10.72
C THR A 275 -23.64 -3.35 -10.24
N ILE A 276 -23.13 -2.45 -9.42
CA ILE A 276 -23.83 -1.28 -8.89
C ILE A 276 -23.66 -0.11 -9.87
N PRO A 277 -24.72 0.40 -10.50
CA PRO A 277 -24.60 1.37 -11.62
C PRO A 277 -23.93 2.70 -11.23
N SER A 278 -23.98 3.09 -9.96
CA SER A 278 -23.40 4.36 -9.47
C SER A 278 -21.94 4.24 -9.03
N THR A 279 -21.28 3.10 -9.25
CA THR A 279 -19.87 2.92 -8.94
C THR A 279 -18.98 3.21 -10.13
N HIS A 280 -17.72 3.55 -9.89
CA HIS A 280 -16.75 3.82 -10.94
C HIS A 280 -15.38 3.26 -10.61
N LEU A 281 -14.70 2.70 -11.60
CA LEU A 281 -13.32 2.22 -11.54
C LEU A 281 -12.41 3.12 -12.36
N VAL A 282 -11.36 3.64 -11.76
CA VAL A 282 -10.28 4.36 -12.45
C VAL A 282 -9.02 3.52 -12.37
N VAL A 283 -8.48 3.11 -13.51
CA VAL A 283 -7.24 2.33 -13.58
C VAL A 283 -6.11 3.24 -14.04
N ILE A 284 -5.08 3.37 -13.19
CA ILE A 284 -3.87 4.13 -13.48
C ILE A 284 -2.71 3.14 -13.53
N ALA A 285 -2.13 2.93 -14.71
CA ALA A 285 -1.07 1.97 -14.95
C ALA A 285 0.04 2.53 -15.84
N PHE A 286 1.28 2.16 -15.53
CA PHE A 286 2.46 2.59 -16.29
C PHE A 286 2.48 1.97 -17.69
N ASP A 287 2.13 0.70 -17.80
CA ASP A 287 1.94 -0.04 -19.06
C ASP A 287 0.97 -1.21 -18.87
N ASP A 288 0.65 -1.91 -19.94
CA ASP A 288 -0.11 -3.16 -19.93
C ASP A 288 0.54 -4.21 -20.84
N LYS A 289 1.87 -4.41 -20.67
CA LYS A 289 2.65 -5.38 -21.47
C LYS A 289 2.12 -6.81 -21.39
N THR A 290 1.41 -7.15 -20.33
CA THR A 290 0.80 -8.47 -20.13
C THR A 290 -0.64 -8.56 -20.66
N GLU A 291 -1.16 -7.48 -21.22
CA GLU A 291 -2.53 -7.35 -21.74
C GLU A 291 -3.63 -7.70 -20.71
N ARG A 292 -3.28 -7.80 -19.44
CA ARG A 292 -4.23 -8.18 -18.37
C ARG A 292 -5.23 -7.10 -18.05
N ILE A 293 -4.81 -5.85 -18.09
CA ILE A 293 -5.71 -4.71 -17.83
C ILE A 293 -6.78 -4.67 -18.92
N MET A 294 -6.37 -4.71 -20.19
CA MET A 294 -7.31 -4.69 -21.32
C MET A 294 -8.21 -5.92 -21.37
N LYS A 295 -7.66 -7.10 -21.05
CA LYS A 295 -8.45 -8.33 -20.97
C LYS A 295 -9.54 -8.23 -19.90
N ASN A 296 -9.19 -7.83 -18.67
CA ASN A 296 -10.15 -7.63 -17.59
C ASN A 296 -11.18 -6.53 -17.92
N TYR A 297 -10.76 -5.44 -18.54
CA TYR A 297 -11.64 -4.36 -18.99
C TYR A 297 -12.73 -4.88 -19.94
N ILE A 298 -12.36 -5.72 -20.92
CA ILE A 298 -13.29 -6.32 -21.86
C ILE A 298 -14.20 -7.33 -21.16
N GLU A 299 -13.64 -8.21 -20.33
CA GLU A 299 -14.39 -9.25 -19.62
C GLU A 299 -15.40 -8.68 -18.61
N MET A 300 -15.09 -7.59 -17.95
CA MET A 300 -16.02 -6.89 -17.05
C MET A 300 -17.23 -6.30 -17.76
N GLY A 301 -17.11 -5.94 -19.03
CA GLY A 301 -18.22 -5.50 -19.89
C GLY A 301 -18.95 -4.23 -19.43
N ARG A 302 -18.38 -3.47 -18.47
CA ARG A 302 -18.95 -2.26 -17.86
C ARG A 302 -18.18 -1.01 -18.27
N THR A 303 -17.92 -0.84 -19.55
CA THR A 303 -17.03 0.18 -20.12
C THR A 303 -17.38 1.62 -19.73
N THR A 304 -18.67 1.92 -19.51
CA THR A 304 -19.13 3.23 -19.05
C THR A 304 -18.79 3.56 -17.60
N GLN A 305 -18.50 2.53 -16.81
CA GLN A 305 -18.11 2.67 -15.41
C GLN A 305 -16.58 2.58 -15.18
N ILE A 306 -15.79 2.46 -16.27
CA ILE A 306 -14.35 2.26 -16.18
C ILE A 306 -13.61 3.35 -16.96
N SER A 307 -12.65 4.00 -16.31
CA SER A 307 -11.70 4.92 -16.92
C SER A 307 -10.30 4.33 -16.89
N LEU A 308 -9.61 4.32 -18.02
CA LEU A 308 -8.24 3.82 -18.15
C LEU A 308 -7.26 4.96 -18.41
N LEU A 309 -6.22 5.06 -17.57
CA LEU A 309 -5.09 5.98 -17.71
C LEU A 309 -3.81 5.13 -17.78
N ILE A 310 -3.44 4.73 -18.98
CA ILE A 310 -2.29 3.84 -19.20
C ILE A 310 -1.21 4.59 -19.97
N GLY A 311 -0.01 4.61 -19.44
CA GLY A 311 1.17 5.23 -20.06
C GLY A 311 2.14 5.81 -19.04
N ALA A 312 3.43 5.79 -19.35
CA ALA A 312 4.50 6.29 -18.49
C ALA A 312 4.33 7.79 -18.14
N ASP A 313 3.90 8.58 -19.13
CA ASP A 313 3.74 10.03 -19.00
C ASP A 313 2.52 10.42 -18.14
N VAL A 314 1.56 9.52 -17.97
CA VAL A 314 0.37 9.73 -17.15
C VAL A 314 0.52 9.11 -15.78
N ALA A 315 0.98 7.86 -15.71
CA ALA A 315 1.03 7.09 -14.47
C ALA A 315 2.32 7.28 -13.66
N GLY A 316 3.36 7.92 -14.22
CA GLY A 316 4.51 8.31 -13.41
C GLY A 316 4.07 9.21 -12.26
N ILE A 317 4.49 8.92 -11.01
CA ILE A 317 4.01 9.64 -9.82
C ILE A 317 4.20 11.16 -9.90
N GLY A 318 5.26 11.63 -10.55
CA GLY A 318 5.52 13.06 -10.76
C GLY A 318 4.47 13.72 -11.68
N PRO A 319 4.36 13.29 -12.96
CA PRO A 319 3.33 13.79 -13.88
C PRO A 319 1.91 13.61 -13.32
N LEU A 320 1.61 12.45 -12.74
CA LEU A 320 0.30 12.16 -12.18
C LEU A 320 -0.12 13.18 -11.12
N THR A 321 0.74 13.44 -10.14
CA THR A 321 0.45 14.39 -9.06
C THR A 321 0.47 15.85 -9.52
N SER A 322 1.27 16.18 -10.52
CA SER A 322 1.39 17.55 -11.01
C SER A 322 0.23 17.97 -11.93
N TYR A 323 -0.29 17.05 -12.77
CA TYR A 323 -1.19 17.42 -13.87
C TYR A 323 -2.54 16.70 -13.84
N PHE A 324 -2.63 15.47 -13.33
CA PHE A 324 -3.81 14.64 -13.48
C PHE A 324 -4.65 14.46 -12.21
N LEU A 325 -4.02 14.49 -11.03
CA LEU A 325 -4.76 14.39 -9.79
C LEU A 325 -5.27 15.76 -9.31
N PRO A 326 -6.44 15.79 -8.63
CA PRO A 326 -6.96 17.02 -8.06
C PRO A 326 -6.01 17.57 -6.99
N LYS A 327 -5.78 18.87 -7.00
CA LYS A 327 -5.03 19.53 -5.94
C LYS A 327 -5.90 19.62 -4.69
N PRO A 328 -5.39 19.26 -3.50
CA PRO A 328 -6.12 19.42 -2.24
C PRO A 328 -6.52 20.89 -2.03
N SER A 329 -7.65 21.12 -1.38
CA SER A 329 -8.09 22.48 -1.02
C SER A 329 -7.09 23.21 -0.12
N ILE A 330 -6.37 22.47 0.72
CA ILE A 330 -5.29 22.96 1.57
C ILE A 330 -4.15 23.51 0.72
N ASP A 331 -3.75 22.84 -0.35
CA ASP A 331 -2.69 23.34 -1.25
C ASP A 331 -3.06 24.66 -1.90
N ARG A 332 -4.31 24.83 -2.34
CA ARG A 332 -4.79 26.07 -2.92
C ARG A 332 -4.73 27.22 -1.93
N ASN A 333 -5.13 26.99 -0.69
CA ASN A 333 -5.06 28.00 0.37
C ASN A 333 -3.62 28.32 0.75
N THR A 334 -2.75 27.32 0.83
CA THR A 334 -1.32 27.50 1.12
C THR A 334 -0.61 28.26 0.00
N ILE A 335 -0.87 27.92 -1.27
CA ILE A 335 -0.32 28.63 -2.43
C ILE A 335 -0.81 30.09 -2.41
N ARG A 336 -2.10 30.30 -2.24
CA ARG A 336 -2.67 31.66 -2.19
C ARG A 336 -2.12 32.47 -1.02
N MET A 337 -1.94 31.84 0.15
CA MET A 337 -1.32 32.49 1.30
C MET A 337 0.14 32.82 1.04
N ALA A 338 0.91 31.94 0.42
CA ALA A 338 2.30 32.20 0.04
C ALA A 338 2.40 33.38 -0.97
N GLU A 339 1.50 33.42 -1.96
CA GLU A 339 1.42 34.54 -2.90
C GLU A 339 1.09 35.89 -2.20
N LEU A 340 0.10 35.88 -1.31
CA LEU A 340 -0.29 37.04 -0.52
C LEU A 340 0.84 37.51 0.41
N LEU A 341 1.57 36.61 1.04
CA LEU A 341 2.73 36.93 1.86
C LEU A 341 3.86 37.50 1.02
N LYS A 342 4.12 36.95 -0.16
CA LYS A 342 5.12 37.50 -1.09
C LYS A 342 4.80 38.94 -1.50
N GLN A 343 3.54 39.21 -1.90
CA GLN A 343 3.09 40.57 -2.20
C GLN A 343 3.18 41.51 -0.99
N ARG A 344 2.98 41.01 0.23
CA ARG A 344 3.03 41.80 1.46
C ARG A 344 4.47 42.20 1.83
N TYR A 345 5.45 41.38 1.46
CA TYR A 345 6.87 41.61 1.76
C TYR A 345 7.68 42.16 0.57
N GLU A 346 7.10 42.28 -0.63
CA GLU A 346 7.67 43.10 -1.69
C GLU A 346 7.60 44.55 -1.24
N GLN A 347 8.74 45.10 -0.85
CA GLN A 347 8.83 46.53 -0.49
C GLN A 347 8.39 47.35 -1.69
N PRO A 348 7.59 48.44 -1.49
CA PRO A 348 7.30 49.37 -2.56
C PRO A 348 8.62 49.90 -3.09
N GLN A 349 8.83 49.81 -4.39
CA GLN A 349 9.98 50.48 -5.04
C GLN A 349 10.00 51.93 -4.57
N LYS A 350 11.13 52.39 -3.99
CA LYS A 350 11.32 53.78 -3.69
C LYS A 350 11.03 54.57 -4.96
N PRO A 351 10.25 55.67 -4.90
CA PRO A 351 10.11 56.55 -6.05
C PRO A 351 11.51 57.01 -6.49
N HIS A 352 11.77 56.98 -7.78
CA HIS A 352 12.97 57.61 -8.35
C HIS A 352 13.03 59.02 -7.81
N GLU A 353 14.06 59.36 -7.03
CA GLU A 353 14.43 60.74 -6.79
C GLU A 353 14.87 61.26 -8.17
N ASP A 354 14.05 62.13 -8.77
CA ASP A 354 14.42 62.90 -9.91
C ASP A 354 15.59 63.78 -9.46
N GLU A 355 16.80 63.53 -9.97
CA GLU A 355 17.93 64.42 -9.85
C GLU A 355 17.59 65.69 -10.60
N ASP A 356 17.17 66.70 -9.84
CA ASP A 356 16.97 68.06 -10.31
C ASP A 356 18.38 68.68 -10.52
N GLU A 357 18.92 68.50 -11.74
CA GLU A 357 20.08 69.29 -12.20
C GLU A 357 19.65 70.75 -12.45
N GLY A 358 19.53 71.51 -11.38
CA GLY A 358 19.40 72.98 -11.44
C GLY A 358 20.75 73.63 -11.45
N GLY A 359 21.38 73.61 -12.58
CA GLY A 359 22.55 74.48 -12.77
C GLY A 359 22.14 75.93 -12.85
N VAL A 360 22.61 76.78 -11.92
CA VAL A 360 22.70 78.22 -12.09
C VAL A 360 24.16 78.63 -12.11
N LYS A 361 24.59 79.11 -13.26
CA LYS A 361 25.84 79.86 -13.39
C LYS A 361 25.63 81.25 -12.86
N GLU A 362 26.53 81.72 -12.00
CA GLU A 362 27.22 82.99 -12.04
C GLU A 362 28.55 82.86 -11.33
#